data_daf1619878178d7ffb95d7245bb21c48
#
_entry.id   daf1619878178d7ffb95d7245bb21c48
#
_cell.length_a   1.000
_cell.length_b   1.000
_cell.length_c   1.000
_cell.angle_alpha   90.00
_cell.angle_beta   90.00
_cell.angle_gamma   90.00
#
_symmetry.space_group_name_H-M   'P 1'
#
loop_
_entity.id
_entity.type
_entity.pdbx_description
1 polymer ?
#
loop_
_entity_poly.entity_id
_entity_poly.type
_entity_poly.pdbx_seq_one_letter_code
_entity_poly.pdbx_strand_id
1 'polypeptide(L)'
;MKPLTIATAACLPLALCFLSSAPTLAESAPSSTTDVLTVATFNASLNREAPGQLLDDLTTADNAQASNVAETIQRVDPDIILINEFDYEANAAAVDLFRTNYLEVPHNGAQPVSYPYSWSGSVNTGVPSGYDLDGDGSTTGPSDAWGFGKFPGQYGFVVYSKYPIKNDQVRSFQHFLWKDMPGALLPTKSDGTGWYSDEVLNAFPLSSKTHVDLPIDVDGTTIHVLAAHPTPPSFDGAEQRNKKRNFDEIRLWADYVANRADYLCDDNGAKGGLTEDANFVILGDYNSDPLDGDSYPGAIDQLLTSPQVVDTAPTSLGGTREAELQGGANLTHRTNPAYDTGDFGDNPRPGNLRIDYVLPNVGTQVEEAGVFWPTRDDELFRLTGLAPFPTSDHRLVWSKLRFPRSLTPSEPNPSTSQRETPSPSGEEPRLANSGAHSGLPGVAIGVGAGGVLLLTRQRARLRSQA
;
A
#
# COMPACT_ATOMS: atom_id res chain seq x y z
N MET A 1 -33.19 52.66 85.16
CA MET A 1 -32.63 51.35 85.40
C MET A 1 -33.77 50.34 85.25
N LYS A 2 -33.84 49.65 84.15
CA LYS A 2 -34.80 48.61 83.88
C LYS A 2 -34.07 47.29 83.61
N PRO A 3 -34.50 46.18 84.10
CA PRO A 3 -33.81 44.92 83.96
C PRO A 3 -34.09 44.27 82.60
N LEU A 4 -33.06 43.56 82.12
CA LEU A 4 -32.98 42.82 80.85
C LEU A 4 -33.56 41.42 81.11
N THR A 5 -34.53 41.04 80.31
CA THR A 5 -35.10 39.68 80.36
C THR A 5 -34.38 38.78 79.36
N ILE A 6 -33.85 37.69 79.84
CA ILE A 6 -33.22 36.70 79.02
C ILE A 6 -34.23 35.65 78.57
N ALA A 7 -34.45 35.49 77.28
CA ALA A 7 -35.23 34.42 76.69
C ALA A 7 -34.31 33.28 76.23
N THR A 8 -34.52 32.08 76.80
CA THR A 8 -33.84 30.82 76.40
C THR A 8 -34.53 30.24 75.19
N ALA A 9 -33.80 30.15 74.10
CA ALA A 9 -34.22 29.42 72.85
C ALA A 9 -33.69 28.04 72.88
N ALA A 10 -34.55 27.04 72.77
CA ALA A 10 -34.21 25.62 72.66
C ALA A 10 -33.75 25.32 71.24
N CYS A 11 -32.54 24.77 71.08
CA CYS A 11 -32.01 24.25 69.82
C CYS A 11 -32.44 22.78 69.65
N LEU A 12 -33.22 22.51 68.59
CA LEU A 12 -33.39 21.17 68.04
C LEU A 12 -32.18 20.90 67.07
N PRO A 13 -31.56 19.71 67.11
CA PRO A 13 -30.55 19.34 66.15
C PRO A 13 -31.23 18.87 64.83
N LEU A 14 -30.96 19.57 63.73
CA LEU A 14 -31.30 19.15 62.38
C LEU A 14 -30.23 18.18 61.88
N ALA A 15 -30.58 16.88 61.75
CA ALA A 15 -29.69 15.91 61.13
C ALA A 15 -29.65 16.07 59.64
N LEU A 16 -28.54 16.63 59.12
CA LEU A 16 -28.25 16.74 57.69
C LEU A 16 -27.71 15.41 57.21
N CYS A 17 -28.52 14.63 56.47
CA CYS A 17 -28.02 13.52 55.69
C CYS A 17 -27.25 14.01 54.47
N PHE A 18 -25.94 13.96 54.53
CA PHE A 18 -25.09 14.11 53.32
C PHE A 18 -25.21 12.84 52.48
N LEU A 19 -25.97 12.89 51.38
CA LEU A 19 -25.92 11.94 50.29
C LEU A 19 -24.61 12.23 49.53
N SER A 20 -23.60 11.41 49.77
CA SER A 20 -22.35 11.41 49.03
C SER A 20 -22.64 10.76 47.66
N SER A 21 -22.90 11.60 46.65
CA SER A 21 -22.89 11.16 45.26
C SER A 21 -21.42 10.90 44.84
N ALA A 22 -21.03 9.66 44.73
CA ALA A 22 -19.76 9.29 44.08
C ALA A 22 -19.78 9.85 42.64
N PRO A 23 -18.66 10.43 42.15
CA PRO A 23 -18.59 10.81 40.76
C PRO A 23 -18.60 9.52 39.92
N THR A 24 -19.66 9.33 39.15
CA THR A 24 -19.67 8.38 38.03
C THR A 24 -18.61 8.87 37.04
N LEU A 25 -17.52 8.11 36.90
CA LEU A 25 -16.61 8.28 35.77
C LEU A 25 -17.45 8.08 34.51
N ALA A 26 -17.71 9.16 33.80
CA ALA A 26 -18.30 9.06 32.47
C ALA A 26 -17.31 8.30 31.61
N GLU A 27 -17.64 7.08 31.25
CA GLU A 27 -16.94 6.30 30.24
C GLU A 27 -17.03 7.15 28.97
N SER A 28 -15.87 7.63 28.50
CA SER A 28 -15.82 8.42 27.27
C SER A 28 -16.31 7.54 26.13
N ALA A 29 -17.30 8.01 25.38
CA ALA A 29 -17.74 7.32 24.17
C ALA A 29 -16.52 6.99 23.30
N PRO A 30 -16.45 5.80 22.68
CA PRO A 30 -15.34 5.46 21.83
C PRO A 30 -15.17 6.51 20.73
N SER A 31 -13.92 6.86 20.44
CA SER A 31 -13.59 7.81 19.36
C SER A 31 -14.20 7.34 18.06
N SER A 32 -14.77 8.25 17.28
CA SER A 32 -15.31 7.95 15.94
C SER A 32 -14.24 7.75 14.88
N THR A 33 -12.96 7.93 15.21
CA THR A 33 -11.81 7.80 14.31
C THR A 33 -10.74 6.90 14.94
N THR A 34 -9.82 6.39 14.10
CA THR A 34 -8.60 5.72 14.56
C THR A 34 -7.70 6.69 15.34
N ASP A 35 -6.69 6.17 16.01
CA ASP A 35 -5.54 6.98 16.40
C ASP A 35 -4.84 7.52 15.14
N VAL A 36 -3.93 8.48 15.30
CA VAL A 36 -3.15 9.03 14.19
C VAL A 36 -2.24 7.93 13.65
N LEU A 37 -2.31 7.70 12.35
CA LEU A 37 -1.42 6.80 11.63
C LEU A 37 -0.51 7.61 10.71
N THR A 38 0.78 7.37 10.76
CA THR A 38 1.72 7.88 9.76
C THR A 38 1.79 6.85 8.63
N VAL A 39 1.33 7.22 7.44
CA VAL A 39 1.33 6.38 6.24
C VAL A 39 2.28 6.98 5.23
N ALA A 40 3.12 6.16 4.60
CA ALA A 40 4.16 6.64 3.69
C ALA A 40 4.28 5.78 2.41
N THR A 41 4.86 6.39 1.37
CA THR A 41 5.37 5.71 0.17
C THR A 41 6.77 6.21 -0.14
N PHE A 42 7.62 5.32 -0.65
CA PHE A 42 8.97 5.65 -1.04
C PHE A 42 9.44 4.77 -2.20
N ASN A 43 9.66 5.33 -3.37
CA ASN A 43 10.47 4.65 -4.37
C ASN A 43 11.93 4.77 -3.94
N ALA A 44 12.48 3.67 -3.41
CA ALA A 44 13.79 3.66 -2.74
C ALA A 44 14.94 3.26 -3.67
N SER A 45 14.66 3.01 -4.96
CA SER A 45 15.65 2.55 -5.95
C SER A 45 16.49 1.35 -5.44
N LEU A 46 15.86 0.43 -4.70
CA LEU A 46 16.48 -0.80 -4.20
C LEU A 46 16.43 -1.93 -5.23
N ASN A 47 16.19 -1.61 -6.50
CA ASN A 47 16.35 -2.51 -7.62
C ASN A 47 17.84 -2.71 -7.96
N ARG A 48 18.17 -3.83 -8.59
CA ARG A 48 19.54 -4.21 -8.98
C ARG A 48 19.62 -4.61 -10.45
N GLU A 49 20.86 -4.72 -10.92
CA GLU A 49 21.17 -5.05 -12.31
C GLU A 49 21.03 -6.56 -12.63
N ALA A 50 21.09 -7.41 -11.62
CA ALA A 50 21.05 -8.86 -11.75
C ALA A 50 20.16 -9.52 -10.69
N PRO A 51 19.51 -10.65 -11.01
CA PRO A 51 18.65 -11.37 -10.07
C PRO A 51 19.44 -11.84 -8.84
N GLY A 52 18.84 -11.67 -7.63
CA GLY A 52 19.45 -12.05 -6.37
C GLY A 52 20.50 -11.07 -5.83
N GLN A 53 20.88 -10.04 -6.59
CA GLN A 53 21.89 -9.08 -6.15
C GLN A 53 21.41 -8.24 -4.95
N LEU A 54 20.14 -7.87 -4.89
CA LEU A 54 19.59 -7.18 -3.72
C LEU A 54 19.68 -8.06 -2.48
N LEU A 55 19.32 -9.35 -2.60
CA LEU A 55 19.46 -10.30 -1.51
C LEU A 55 20.89 -10.38 -1.00
N ASP A 56 21.86 -10.52 -1.92
CA ASP A 56 23.28 -10.58 -1.57
C ASP A 56 23.74 -9.30 -0.86
N ASP A 57 23.36 -8.13 -1.36
CA ASP A 57 23.67 -6.82 -0.79
C ASP A 57 23.11 -6.63 0.62
N LEU A 58 21.97 -7.27 0.95
CA LEU A 58 21.30 -7.14 2.24
C LEU A 58 21.73 -8.19 3.27
N THR A 59 22.58 -9.18 2.91
CA THR A 59 23.05 -10.23 3.83
C THR A 59 23.88 -9.67 4.99
N THR A 60 24.54 -8.53 4.79
CA THR A 60 25.30 -7.81 5.80
C THR A 60 24.66 -6.42 6.03
N ALA A 61 24.98 -5.76 7.13
CA ALA A 61 24.42 -4.44 7.47
C ALA A 61 25.32 -3.27 6.98
N ASP A 62 26.08 -3.46 5.90
CA ASP A 62 27.08 -2.51 5.43
C ASP A 62 26.81 -1.89 4.04
N ASN A 63 25.66 -2.22 3.41
CA ASN A 63 25.26 -1.55 2.19
C ASN A 63 24.87 -0.10 2.47
N ALA A 64 25.61 0.85 1.91
CA ALA A 64 25.47 2.27 2.20
C ALA A 64 24.08 2.82 1.76
N GLN A 65 23.58 2.41 0.59
CA GLN A 65 22.28 2.85 0.08
C GLN A 65 21.16 2.32 1.00
N ALA A 66 21.17 1.03 1.33
CA ALA A 66 20.17 0.42 2.21
C ALA A 66 20.15 1.06 3.59
N SER A 67 21.34 1.42 4.13
CA SER A 67 21.46 2.15 5.40
C SER A 67 20.85 3.55 5.33
N ASN A 68 21.08 4.29 4.24
CA ASN A 68 20.51 5.62 4.05
C ASN A 68 18.98 5.56 3.85
N VAL A 69 18.47 4.58 3.08
CA VAL A 69 17.04 4.31 2.91
C VAL A 69 16.40 4.01 4.27
N ALA A 70 17.01 3.12 5.06
CA ALA A 70 16.51 2.77 6.39
C ALA A 70 16.51 3.98 7.33
N GLU A 71 17.57 4.79 7.33
CA GLU A 71 17.60 6.03 8.12
C GLU A 71 16.50 7.00 7.73
N THR A 72 16.26 7.19 6.42
CA THR A 72 15.18 8.04 5.93
C THR A 72 13.83 7.57 6.46
N ILE A 73 13.57 6.26 6.44
CA ILE A 73 12.35 5.66 6.98
C ILE A 73 12.28 5.86 8.51
N GLN A 74 13.38 5.65 9.22
CA GLN A 74 13.47 5.83 10.68
C GLN A 74 13.22 7.28 11.11
N ARG A 75 13.61 8.28 10.30
CA ARG A 75 13.37 9.71 10.59
C ARG A 75 11.90 10.08 10.50
N VAL A 76 11.14 9.40 9.65
CA VAL A 76 9.68 9.63 9.48
C VAL A 76 8.88 8.71 10.39
N ASP A 77 9.37 7.50 10.70
CA ASP A 77 8.75 6.47 11.54
C ASP A 77 7.30 6.13 11.14
N PRO A 78 7.04 5.79 9.87
CA PRO A 78 5.68 5.47 9.43
C PRO A 78 5.14 4.19 10.09
N ASP A 79 3.83 4.13 10.28
CA ASP A 79 3.14 2.95 10.77
C ASP A 79 2.87 1.94 9.65
N ILE A 80 2.68 2.46 8.43
CA ILE A 80 2.50 1.70 7.20
C ILE A 80 3.33 2.38 6.11
N ILE A 81 4.16 1.62 5.41
CA ILE A 81 4.96 2.14 4.29
C ILE A 81 4.96 1.19 3.11
N LEU A 82 4.75 1.75 1.90
CA LEU A 82 5.04 1.11 0.63
C LEU A 82 6.43 1.53 0.17
N ILE A 83 7.30 0.56 -0.15
CA ILE A 83 8.61 0.80 -0.77
C ILE A 83 8.56 0.26 -2.19
N ASN A 84 8.57 1.15 -3.19
CA ASN A 84 8.67 0.80 -4.60
C ASN A 84 10.13 0.57 -5.00
N GLU A 85 10.33 -0.16 -6.11
CA GLU A 85 11.62 -0.56 -6.65
C GLU A 85 12.46 -1.39 -5.68
N PHE A 86 11.81 -2.27 -4.97
CA PHE A 86 12.42 -3.31 -4.16
C PHE A 86 12.31 -4.64 -4.93
N ASP A 87 13.43 -5.20 -5.38
CA ASP A 87 13.41 -6.43 -6.19
C ASP A 87 12.71 -7.58 -5.46
N TYR A 88 11.76 -8.20 -6.15
CA TYR A 88 10.96 -9.28 -5.60
C TYR A 88 11.67 -10.62 -5.68
N GLU A 89 11.59 -11.39 -4.61
CA GLU A 89 11.98 -12.78 -4.53
C GLU A 89 10.88 -13.63 -3.88
N ALA A 90 10.64 -14.81 -4.44
CA ALA A 90 9.52 -15.67 -4.03
C ALA A 90 9.55 -16.11 -2.56
N ASN A 91 10.71 -16.11 -1.92
CA ASN A 91 10.89 -16.50 -0.52
C ASN A 91 10.92 -15.30 0.46
N ALA A 92 10.76 -14.06 -0.05
CA ALA A 92 10.79 -12.83 0.70
C ALA A 92 12.05 -12.63 1.59
N ALA A 93 13.16 -13.31 1.28
CA ALA A 93 14.36 -13.25 2.12
C ALA A 93 15.00 -11.84 2.14
N ALA A 94 14.99 -11.12 1.02
CA ALA A 94 15.47 -9.73 0.96
C ALA A 94 14.60 -8.81 1.84
N VAL A 95 13.29 -9.05 1.92
CA VAL A 95 12.35 -8.30 2.79
C VAL A 95 12.72 -8.49 4.26
N ASP A 96 12.96 -9.75 4.69
CA ASP A 96 13.36 -10.04 6.06
C ASP A 96 14.74 -9.48 6.41
N LEU A 97 15.70 -9.57 5.47
CA LEU A 97 17.05 -9.02 5.68
C LEU A 97 17.05 -7.49 5.75
N PHE A 98 16.30 -6.81 4.90
CA PHE A 98 16.19 -5.35 4.98
C PHE A 98 15.58 -4.92 6.33
N ARG A 99 14.54 -5.62 6.79
CA ARG A 99 13.95 -5.36 8.10
C ARG A 99 14.97 -5.56 9.23
N THR A 100 15.62 -6.73 9.31
CA THR A 100 16.46 -7.11 10.47
C THR A 100 17.81 -6.45 10.47
N ASN A 101 18.43 -6.26 9.30
CA ASN A 101 19.79 -5.73 9.19
C ASN A 101 19.84 -4.21 9.04
N TYR A 102 18.72 -3.55 8.68
CA TYR A 102 18.69 -2.11 8.42
C TYR A 102 17.60 -1.39 9.20
N LEU A 103 16.31 -1.75 9.06
CA LEU A 103 15.22 -1.02 9.73
C LEU A 103 15.25 -1.17 11.26
N GLU A 104 15.59 -2.35 11.77
CA GLU A 104 15.69 -2.66 13.21
C GLU A 104 17.08 -2.31 13.81
N VAL A 105 17.97 -1.70 13.02
CA VAL A 105 19.29 -1.24 13.45
C VAL A 105 19.31 0.29 13.45
N PRO A 106 19.79 0.96 14.52
CA PRO A 106 19.80 2.43 14.56
C PRO A 106 20.84 3.01 13.59
N HIS A 107 20.46 4.07 12.86
CA HIS A 107 21.34 4.78 11.93
C HIS A 107 21.51 6.25 12.34
N ASN A 108 22.77 6.67 12.57
CA ASN A 108 23.15 8.07 12.83
C ASN A 108 22.24 8.79 13.85
N GLY A 109 21.84 8.10 14.92
CA GLY A 109 20.97 8.62 15.97
C GLY A 109 19.46 8.53 15.69
N ALA A 110 19.04 8.06 14.51
CA ALA A 110 17.66 7.68 14.27
C ALA A 110 17.34 6.38 15.04
N GLN A 111 16.10 6.26 15.51
CA GLN A 111 15.68 5.09 16.27
C GLN A 111 15.27 3.96 15.33
N PRO A 112 15.55 2.70 15.69
CA PRO A 112 15.07 1.54 14.93
C PRO A 112 13.54 1.55 14.79
N VAL A 113 13.07 1.09 13.64
CA VAL A 113 11.65 0.88 13.39
C VAL A 113 11.40 -0.61 13.24
N SER A 114 10.40 -1.14 13.96
CA SER A 114 10.01 -2.54 13.85
C SER A 114 8.70 -2.69 13.09
N TYR A 115 8.72 -3.57 12.08
CA TYR A 115 7.55 -3.94 11.31
C TYR A 115 7.29 -5.44 11.44
N PRO A 116 6.41 -5.85 12.37
CA PRO A 116 6.06 -7.27 12.54
C PRO A 116 5.39 -7.89 11.32
N TYR A 117 4.85 -7.05 10.44
CA TYR A 117 4.10 -7.51 9.26
C TYR A 117 4.68 -6.90 8.00
N SER A 118 4.77 -7.72 6.96
CA SER A 118 5.17 -7.30 5.63
C SER A 118 4.42 -8.09 4.56
N TRP A 119 4.31 -7.49 3.39
CA TRP A 119 3.81 -8.15 2.20
C TRP A 119 4.66 -7.79 0.99
N SER A 120 5.02 -8.78 0.18
CA SER A 120 5.61 -8.63 -1.13
C SER A 120 5.09 -9.75 -2.03
N GLY A 121 4.83 -9.44 -3.29
CA GLY A 121 4.26 -10.40 -4.25
C GLY A 121 4.90 -10.28 -5.63
N SER A 122 4.61 -11.28 -6.48
CA SER A 122 5.11 -11.30 -7.85
C SER A 122 4.65 -10.10 -8.65
N VAL A 123 5.47 -9.70 -9.61
CA VAL A 123 5.25 -8.57 -10.52
C VAL A 123 5.50 -8.97 -11.97
N ASN A 124 4.97 -8.20 -12.91
CA ASN A 124 5.13 -8.46 -14.35
C ASN A 124 6.45 -7.93 -14.93
N THR A 125 7.16 -7.09 -14.18
CA THR A 125 8.47 -6.56 -14.61
C THR A 125 9.47 -7.69 -14.79
N GLY A 126 10.17 -7.67 -15.93
CA GLY A 126 11.17 -8.65 -16.30
C GLY A 126 10.63 -10.04 -16.66
N VAL A 127 9.30 -10.26 -16.61
CA VAL A 127 8.68 -11.53 -17.05
C VAL A 127 8.59 -11.52 -18.57
N PRO A 128 9.31 -12.44 -19.28
CA PRO A 128 9.33 -12.46 -20.73
C PRO A 128 7.92 -12.67 -21.31
N SER A 129 7.52 -11.84 -22.26
CA SER A 129 6.24 -12.00 -22.95
C SER A 129 6.28 -13.05 -24.07
N GLY A 130 7.45 -13.23 -24.69
CA GLY A 130 7.62 -14.01 -25.90
C GLY A 130 7.21 -13.29 -27.20
N TYR A 131 6.85 -12.01 -27.10
CA TYR A 131 6.43 -11.14 -28.20
C TYR A 131 7.35 -9.94 -28.35
N ASP A 132 7.45 -9.41 -29.57
CA ASP A 132 8.06 -8.12 -29.87
C ASP A 132 7.07 -6.99 -29.47
N LEU A 133 7.27 -6.42 -28.29
CA LEU A 133 6.35 -5.42 -27.73
C LEU A 133 6.74 -3.98 -28.08
N ASP A 134 8.01 -3.72 -28.39
CA ASP A 134 8.50 -2.39 -28.71
C ASP A 134 8.69 -2.15 -30.20
N GLY A 135 8.61 -3.19 -31.03
CA GLY A 135 8.65 -3.11 -32.50
C GLY A 135 10.07 -3.08 -33.06
N ASP A 136 11.08 -3.55 -32.31
CA ASP A 136 12.48 -3.56 -32.74
C ASP A 136 12.86 -4.82 -33.57
N GLY A 137 11.94 -5.79 -33.66
CA GLY A 137 12.11 -7.07 -34.38
C GLY A 137 12.69 -8.19 -33.52
N SER A 138 12.96 -7.95 -32.24
CA SER A 138 13.29 -8.97 -31.23
C SER A 138 12.04 -9.41 -30.46
N THR A 139 12.13 -10.53 -29.76
CA THR A 139 11.11 -10.97 -28.78
C THR A 139 11.78 -11.20 -27.41
N THR A 140 12.99 -10.71 -27.24
CA THR A 140 13.81 -10.92 -26.05
C THR A 140 14.50 -9.61 -25.67
N GLY A 141 14.28 -9.18 -24.48
CA GLY A 141 14.86 -7.94 -23.95
C GLY A 141 14.01 -7.37 -22.83
N PRO A 142 14.51 -6.37 -22.12
CA PRO A 142 13.74 -5.73 -21.04
C PRO A 142 12.43 -5.10 -21.52
N SER A 143 12.40 -4.59 -22.78
CA SER A 143 11.22 -3.96 -23.39
C SER A 143 10.17 -4.96 -23.86
N ASP A 144 10.55 -6.24 -24.03
CA ASP A 144 9.69 -7.35 -24.45
C ASP A 144 9.14 -8.14 -23.26
N ALA A 145 9.46 -7.75 -22.04
CA ALA A 145 8.81 -8.27 -20.85
C ALA A 145 7.42 -7.63 -20.67
N TRP A 146 6.51 -8.28 -19.98
CA TRP A 146 5.16 -7.75 -19.67
C TRP A 146 5.21 -6.41 -18.94
N GLY A 147 6.24 -6.16 -18.16
CA GLY A 147 6.67 -4.85 -17.64
C GLY A 147 8.18 -4.74 -17.82
N PHE A 148 8.68 -3.55 -18.18
CA PHE A 148 10.11 -3.35 -18.42
C PHE A 148 10.95 -3.86 -17.24
N GLY A 149 11.93 -4.72 -17.53
CA GLY A 149 12.85 -5.30 -16.56
C GLY A 149 13.77 -6.34 -17.16
N LYS A 150 14.96 -6.50 -16.58
CA LYS A 150 16.01 -7.40 -17.06
C LYS A 150 15.81 -8.85 -16.60
N PHE A 151 15.08 -9.04 -15.51
CA PHE A 151 14.76 -10.34 -14.91
C PHE A 151 13.43 -10.28 -14.17
N PRO A 152 12.72 -11.43 -14.03
CA PRO A 152 11.46 -11.49 -13.30
C PRO A 152 11.61 -11.02 -11.86
N GLY A 153 10.79 -10.07 -11.44
CA GLY A 153 10.80 -9.49 -10.09
C GLY A 153 11.58 -8.20 -9.95
N GLN A 154 12.34 -7.76 -10.95
CA GLN A 154 13.00 -6.45 -10.91
C GLN A 154 11.97 -5.34 -10.76
N TYR A 155 12.28 -4.27 -10.02
CA TYR A 155 11.37 -3.14 -9.73
C TYR A 155 10.07 -3.55 -9.02
N GLY A 156 10.09 -4.63 -8.24
CA GLY A 156 8.98 -5.02 -7.38
C GLY A 156 8.72 -4.00 -6.28
N PHE A 157 7.92 -4.39 -5.29
CA PHE A 157 7.68 -3.55 -4.13
C PHE A 157 7.35 -4.38 -2.87
N VAL A 158 7.48 -3.73 -1.72
CA VAL A 158 7.14 -4.30 -0.41
C VAL A 158 6.31 -3.31 0.39
N VAL A 159 5.32 -3.82 1.12
CA VAL A 159 4.62 -3.07 2.16
C VAL A 159 5.07 -3.59 3.51
N TYR A 160 5.53 -2.67 4.38
CA TYR A 160 5.75 -2.95 5.79
C TYR A 160 4.66 -2.30 6.64
N SER A 161 4.26 -2.97 7.71
CA SER A 161 3.20 -2.49 8.60
C SER A 161 3.50 -2.84 10.06
N LYS A 162 3.20 -1.90 10.97
CA LYS A 162 3.15 -2.15 12.42
C LYS A 162 1.87 -2.92 12.81
N TYR A 163 0.88 -2.98 11.92
CA TYR A 163 -0.43 -3.61 12.12
C TYR A 163 -0.61 -4.87 11.27
N PRO A 164 -1.45 -5.83 11.72
CA PRO A 164 -1.68 -7.08 11.01
C PRO A 164 -2.22 -6.91 9.59
N ILE A 165 -1.60 -7.57 8.62
CA ILE A 165 -2.09 -7.66 7.24
C ILE A 165 -3.01 -8.89 7.14
N LYS A 166 -4.24 -8.72 6.61
CA LYS A 166 -5.21 -9.80 6.39
C LYS A 166 -4.87 -10.53 5.08
N ASN A 167 -3.82 -11.36 5.12
CA ASN A 167 -3.26 -12.00 3.93
C ASN A 167 -4.25 -12.87 3.15
N ASP A 168 -5.27 -13.42 3.81
CA ASP A 168 -6.35 -14.20 3.19
C ASP A 168 -7.38 -13.36 2.43
N GLN A 169 -7.32 -12.02 2.58
CA GLN A 169 -8.21 -11.07 1.92
C GLN A 169 -7.49 -10.18 0.91
N VAL A 170 -6.19 -10.40 0.70
CA VAL A 170 -5.40 -9.66 -0.30
C VAL A 170 -5.94 -9.93 -1.70
N ARG A 171 -6.11 -8.85 -2.47
CA ARG A 171 -6.50 -8.93 -3.88
C ARG A 171 -5.38 -8.38 -4.75
N SER A 172 -4.93 -9.16 -5.72
CA SER A 172 -3.96 -8.73 -6.74
C SER A 172 -4.59 -8.73 -8.13
N PHE A 173 -4.13 -7.81 -8.97
CA PHE A 173 -4.60 -7.64 -10.34
C PHE A 173 -3.41 -7.74 -11.31
N GLN A 174 -2.46 -8.62 -11.02
CA GLN A 174 -1.26 -8.84 -11.84
C GLN A 174 -1.62 -9.29 -13.25
N HIS A 175 -2.63 -10.16 -13.38
CA HIS A 175 -3.00 -10.80 -14.63
C HIS A 175 -4.25 -10.20 -15.30
N PHE A 176 -4.82 -9.12 -14.75
CA PHE A 176 -5.94 -8.43 -15.40
C PHE A 176 -5.50 -7.88 -16.76
N LEU A 177 -6.19 -8.30 -17.84
CA LEU A 177 -5.80 -7.95 -19.20
C LEU A 177 -6.17 -6.49 -19.56
N TRP A 178 -5.23 -5.77 -20.17
CA TRP A 178 -5.44 -4.38 -20.58
C TRP A 178 -6.66 -4.20 -21.49
N LYS A 179 -6.84 -5.10 -22.44
CA LYS A 179 -7.99 -5.08 -23.37
C LYS A 179 -9.36 -5.25 -22.70
N ASP A 180 -9.39 -5.83 -21.50
CA ASP A 180 -10.64 -6.11 -20.78
C ASP A 180 -11.13 -4.90 -19.97
N MET A 181 -10.33 -3.84 -19.87
CA MET A 181 -10.77 -2.55 -19.34
C MET A 181 -11.69 -1.85 -20.34
N PRO A 182 -12.93 -1.48 -19.98
CA PRO A 182 -13.84 -0.78 -20.87
C PRO A 182 -13.27 0.55 -21.35
N GLY A 183 -13.14 0.72 -22.66
CA GLY A 183 -12.55 1.92 -23.26
C GLY A 183 -11.05 2.08 -23.00
N ALA A 184 -10.33 0.96 -22.87
CA ALA A 184 -8.87 0.95 -22.73
C ALA A 184 -8.16 1.78 -23.83
N LEU A 185 -7.17 2.57 -23.45
CA LEU A 185 -6.38 3.41 -24.36
C LEU A 185 -5.32 2.57 -25.10
N LEU A 186 -5.75 1.52 -25.79
CA LEU A 186 -4.80 0.66 -26.52
C LEU A 186 -4.02 1.46 -27.56
N PRO A 187 -2.68 1.28 -27.68
CA PRO A 187 -1.86 2.02 -28.62
C PRO A 187 -2.16 1.65 -30.07
N THR A 188 -2.03 2.63 -30.98
CA THR A 188 -2.28 2.47 -32.40
C THR A 188 -1.11 2.97 -33.22
N LYS A 189 -0.92 2.38 -34.40
CA LYS A 189 0.01 2.86 -35.41
C LYS A 189 -0.52 4.12 -36.11
N SER A 190 0.31 4.79 -36.87
CA SER A 190 -0.06 6.02 -37.59
C SER A 190 -1.18 5.82 -38.63
N ASP A 191 -1.37 4.61 -39.12
CA ASP A 191 -2.47 4.25 -40.03
C ASP A 191 -3.79 3.92 -39.33
N GLY A 192 -3.83 4.01 -37.98
CA GLY A 192 -5.00 3.73 -37.15
C GLY A 192 -5.19 2.25 -36.80
N THR A 193 -4.32 1.36 -37.28
CA THR A 193 -4.34 -0.06 -36.88
C THR A 193 -3.77 -0.24 -35.46
N GLY A 194 -4.15 -1.31 -34.76
CA GLY A 194 -3.61 -1.63 -33.45
C GLY A 194 -2.08 -1.77 -33.46
N TRP A 195 -1.42 -1.27 -32.42
CA TRP A 195 0.02 -1.50 -32.23
C TRP A 195 0.30 -2.97 -31.95
N TYR A 196 -0.45 -3.55 -31.00
CA TYR A 196 -0.40 -4.97 -30.65
C TYR A 196 -1.40 -5.77 -31.47
N SER A 197 -1.05 -7.02 -31.78
CA SER A 197 -1.97 -7.99 -32.36
C SER A 197 -3.02 -8.47 -31.32
N ASP A 198 -4.11 -9.05 -31.80
CA ASP A 198 -5.11 -9.67 -30.92
C ASP A 198 -4.50 -10.78 -30.05
N GLU A 199 -3.53 -11.53 -30.59
CA GLU A 199 -2.81 -12.57 -29.86
C GLU A 199 -2.06 -11.99 -28.65
N VAL A 200 -1.30 -10.90 -28.86
CA VAL A 200 -0.61 -10.17 -27.79
C VAL A 200 -1.61 -9.64 -26.77
N LEU A 201 -2.68 -8.96 -27.21
CA LEU A 201 -3.69 -8.37 -26.32
C LEU A 201 -4.43 -9.42 -25.48
N ASN A 202 -4.58 -10.65 -25.98
CA ASN A 202 -5.17 -11.75 -25.22
C ASN A 202 -4.28 -12.27 -24.06
N ALA A 203 -3.05 -11.81 -23.98
CA ALA A 203 -2.10 -12.17 -22.92
C ALA A 203 -1.52 -10.97 -22.19
N PHE A 204 -1.76 -9.74 -22.67
CA PHE A 204 -1.12 -8.52 -22.17
C PHE A 204 -1.78 -8.03 -20.87
N PRO A 205 -1.11 -8.14 -19.71
CA PRO A 205 -1.65 -7.62 -18.46
C PRO A 205 -1.60 -6.09 -18.43
N LEU A 206 -2.63 -5.46 -17.87
CA LEU A 206 -2.63 -4.00 -17.69
C LEU A 206 -1.47 -3.55 -16.80
N SER A 207 -1.32 -4.16 -15.63
CA SER A 207 -0.30 -3.77 -14.67
C SER A 207 1.11 -4.11 -15.13
N SER A 208 2.00 -3.14 -15.17
CA SER A 208 3.42 -3.37 -15.47
C SER A 208 4.16 -4.05 -14.32
N LYS A 209 3.75 -3.80 -13.09
CA LYS A 209 4.15 -4.52 -11.88
C LYS A 209 2.95 -5.36 -11.43
N THR A 210 2.24 -4.93 -10.44
CA THR A 210 0.92 -5.42 -10.03
C THR A 210 0.18 -4.29 -9.33
N HIS A 211 -1.16 -4.34 -9.32
CA HIS A 211 -1.99 -3.56 -8.42
C HIS A 211 -2.43 -4.48 -7.29
N VAL A 212 -2.32 -4.03 -6.05
CA VAL A 212 -2.65 -4.85 -4.88
C VAL A 212 -3.48 -4.07 -3.88
N ASP A 213 -4.60 -4.66 -3.47
CA ASP A 213 -5.38 -4.22 -2.32
C ASP A 213 -4.99 -5.08 -1.11
N LEU A 214 -4.39 -4.43 -0.11
CA LEU A 214 -3.89 -5.03 1.13
C LEU A 214 -4.74 -4.57 2.30
N PRO A 215 -5.72 -5.35 2.78
CA PRO A 215 -6.48 -5.01 3.97
C PRO A 215 -5.61 -5.15 5.25
N ILE A 216 -5.46 -4.05 5.99
CA ILE A 216 -4.70 -3.98 7.24
C ILE A 216 -5.67 -3.75 8.40
N ASP A 217 -5.51 -4.49 9.49
CA ASP A 217 -6.32 -4.35 10.70
C ASP A 217 -5.68 -3.35 11.67
N VAL A 218 -6.23 -2.16 11.72
CA VAL A 218 -5.81 -1.13 12.66
C VAL A 218 -6.80 -1.08 13.82
N ASP A 219 -6.50 -1.80 14.89
CA ASP A 219 -7.31 -1.86 16.12
C ASP A 219 -8.80 -2.15 15.86
N GLY A 220 -9.06 -3.12 15.00
CA GLY A 220 -10.40 -3.54 14.60
C GLY A 220 -11.01 -2.73 13.45
N THR A 221 -10.34 -1.70 12.95
CA THR A 221 -10.72 -0.97 11.72
C THR A 221 -9.90 -1.47 10.54
N THR A 222 -10.56 -1.95 9.49
CA THR A 222 -9.87 -2.34 8.27
C THR A 222 -9.56 -1.12 7.43
N ILE A 223 -8.28 -0.97 7.05
CA ILE A 223 -7.80 0.03 6.09
C ILE A 223 -7.20 -0.71 4.90
N HIS A 224 -7.71 -0.44 3.71
CA HIS A 224 -7.22 -1.00 2.46
C HIS A 224 -6.05 -0.18 1.94
N VAL A 225 -4.85 -0.74 1.92
CA VAL A 225 -3.69 -0.14 1.24
C VAL A 225 -3.72 -0.55 -0.22
N LEU A 226 -4.01 0.41 -1.09
CA LEU A 226 -4.07 0.23 -2.53
C LEU A 226 -2.70 0.59 -3.13
N ALA A 227 -1.85 -0.42 -3.24
CA ALA A 227 -0.47 -0.27 -3.68
C ALA A 227 -0.32 -0.48 -5.19
N ALA A 228 0.39 0.43 -5.86
CA ALA A 228 0.72 0.31 -7.28
C ALA A 228 2.05 1.01 -7.62
N HIS A 229 2.58 0.68 -8.79
CA HIS A 229 3.67 1.38 -9.42
C HIS A 229 3.46 1.34 -10.94
N PRO A 230 2.63 2.24 -11.50
CA PRO A 230 2.34 2.32 -12.93
C PRO A 230 3.57 2.53 -13.81
N THR A 231 3.42 2.17 -15.09
CA THR A 231 4.44 2.35 -16.12
C THR A 231 4.91 3.81 -16.20
N PRO A 232 6.22 4.10 -16.22
CA PRO A 232 6.69 5.44 -16.56
C PRO A 232 6.16 5.90 -17.94
N PRO A 233 5.53 7.08 -18.05
CA PRO A 233 4.92 7.55 -19.32
C PRO A 233 5.94 8.12 -20.30
N SER A 234 7.14 7.64 -20.26
CA SER A 234 8.30 8.09 -21.06
C SER A 234 8.76 6.98 -22.01
N PHE A 235 9.78 7.28 -22.83
CA PHE A 235 10.39 6.35 -23.76
C PHE A 235 9.45 5.82 -24.86
N ASP A 236 8.45 6.63 -25.24
CA ASP A 236 7.44 6.32 -26.23
C ASP A 236 7.78 6.85 -27.61
N GLY A 237 7.31 6.12 -28.64
CA GLY A 237 7.14 6.65 -29.99
C GLY A 237 5.80 7.33 -30.18
N ALA A 238 5.40 7.48 -31.44
CA ALA A 238 4.13 8.11 -31.82
C ALA A 238 2.89 7.31 -31.33
N GLU A 239 3.04 6.03 -31.06
CA GLU A 239 2.02 5.11 -30.56
C GLU A 239 1.62 5.39 -29.11
N GLN A 240 2.52 6.02 -28.32
CA GLN A 240 2.31 6.41 -26.92
C GLN A 240 1.92 5.24 -26.01
N ARG A 241 2.54 4.08 -26.18
CA ARG A 241 2.16 2.86 -25.47
C ARG A 241 2.30 2.98 -23.95
N ASN A 242 3.43 3.57 -23.46
CA ASN A 242 3.68 3.72 -22.05
C ASN A 242 2.76 4.77 -21.41
N LYS A 243 2.56 5.93 -22.07
CA LYS A 243 1.65 6.99 -21.61
C LYS A 243 0.21 6.48 -21.46
N LYS A 244 -0.28 5.73 -22.45
CA LYS A 244 -1.63 5.17 -22.46
C LYS A 244 -1.80 4.07 -21.42
N ARG A 245 -0.76 3.23 -21.22
CA ARG A 245 -0.74 2.20 -20.19
C ARG A 245 -0.76 2.84 -18.81
N ASN A 246 0.11 3.81 -18.54
CA ASN A 246 0.13 4.57 -17.29
C ASN A 246 -1.24 5.15 -16.96
N PHE A 247 -1.89 5.79 -17.93
CA PHE A 247 -3.23 6.34 -17.76
C PHE A 247 -4.25 5.29 -17.31
N ASP A 248 -4.27 4.12 -17.97
CA ASP A 248 -5.21 3.05 -17.65
C ASP A 248 -4.84 2.30 -16.36
N GLU A 249 -3.55 2.19 -16.02
CA GLU A 249 -3.07 1.69 -14.73
C GLU A 249 -3.55 2.59 -13.58
N ILE A 250 -3.49 3.91 -13.72
CA ILE A 250 -4.01 4.88 -12.73
C ILE A 250 -5.53 4.77 -12.64
N ARG A 251 -6.21 4.63 -13.79
CA ARG A 251 -7.66 4.48 -13.86
C ARG A 251 -8.16 3.24 -13.12
N LEU A 252 -7.37 2.17 -13.02
CA LEU A 252 -7.78 0.97 -12.30
C LEU A 252 -8.19 1.32 -10.86
N TRP A 253 -7.37 2.06 -10.13
CA TRP A 253 -7.73 2.48 -8.77
C TRP A 253 -8.87 3.51 -8.75
N ALA A 254 -8.92 4.44 -9.71
CA ALA A 254 -10.01 5.41 -9.80
C ALA A 254 -11.37 4.73 -9.97
N ASP A 255 -11.46 3.68 -10.78
CA ASP A 255 -12.67 2.89 -10.96
C ASP A 255 -12.94 1.96 -9.76
N TYR A 256 -11.86 1.41 -9.14
CA TYR A 256 -11.93 0.51 -7.99
C TYR A 256 -12.58 1.15 -6.76
N VAL A 257 -12.21 2.41 -6.46
CA VAL A 257 -12.74 3.14 -5.31
C VAL A 257 -14.05 3.87 -5.60
N ALA A 258 -14.44 4.02 -6.87
CA ALA A 258 -15.62 4.77 -7.27
C ALA A 258 -16.83 3.86 -7.58
N ASN A 259 -16.80 2.58 -7.19
CA ASN A 259 -17.84 1.58 -7.49
C ASN A 259 -18.14 1.47 -9.00
N ARG A 260 -17.10 1.56 -9.84
CA ARG A 260 -17.19 1.41 -11.30
C ARG A 260 -16.35 0.23 -11.82
N ALA A 261 -16.03 -0.69 -10.93
CA ALA A 261 -15.07 -1.76 -11.16
C ALA A 261 -15.70 -3.14 -11.41
N ASP A 262 -16.97 -3.22 -11.80
CA ASP A 262 -17.66 -4.50 -12.07
C ASP A 262 -16.93 -5.37 -13.11
N TYR A 263 -16.15 -4.75 -13.99
CA TYR A 263 -15.35 -5.41 -15.01
C TYR A 263 -14.03 -5.97 -14.46
N LEU A 264 -13.53 -5.46 -13.34
CA LEU A 264 -12.30 -5.94 -12.72
C LEU A 264 -12.50 -7.32 -12.13
N CYS A 265 -11.53 -8.18 -12.42
CA CYS A 265 -11.41 -9.51 -11.84
C CYS A 265 -10.01 -9.66 -11.28
N ASP A 266 -9.89 -9.96 -10.00
CA ASP A 266 -8.58 -10.21 -9.40
C ASP A 266 -8.02 -11.58 -9.79
N ASP A 267 -6.78 -11.84 -9.43
CA ASP A 267 -6.07 -13.07 -9.81
C ASP A 267 -6.68 -14.34 -9.18
N ASN A 268 -7.54 -14.20 -8.16
CA ASN A 268 -8.31 -15.28 -7.55
C ASN A 268 -9.72 -15.43 -8.11
N GLY A 269 -10.12 -14.58 -9.07
CA GLY A 269 -11.42 -14.62 -9.74
C GLY A 269 -12.53 -13.82 -9.04
N ALA A 270 -12.23 -13.08 -7.97
CA ALA A 270 -13.21 -12.19 -7.36
C ALA A 270 -13.37 -10.91 -8.16
N LYS A 271 -14.65 -10.46 -8.32
CA LYS A 271 -15.00 -9.30 -9.15
C LYS A 271 -15.31 -8.07 -8.32
N GLY A 272 -15.25 -6.91 -8.99
CA GLY A 272 -15.64 -5.61 -8.44
C GLY A 272 -14.54 -4.88 -7.68
N GLY A 273 -14.86 -3.69 -7.20
CA GLY A 273 -14.01 -2.81 -6.43
C GLY A 273 -14.29 -2.85 -4.92
N LEU A 274 -13.90 -1.79 -4.22
CA LEU A 274 -14.20 -1.61 -2.80
C LEU A 274 -15.68 -1.30 -2.57
N THR A 275 -16.16 -1.64 -1.38
CA THR A 275 -17.47 -1.20 -0.90
C THR A 275 -17.44 0.30 -0.62
N GLU A 276 -18.60 0.98 -0.71
CA GLU A 276 -18.72 2.43 -0.60
C GLU A 276 -18.16 3.01 0.71
N ASP A 277 -18.28 2.26 1.82
CA ASP A 277 -17.86 2.70 3.16
C ASP A 277 -16.44 2.20 3.55
N ALA A 278 -15.68 1.62 2.63
CA ALA A 278 -14.35 1.11 2.95
C ALA A 278 -13.37 2.25 3.18
N ASN A 279 -12.58 2.13 4.26
CA ASN A 279 -11.41 2.99 4.44
C ASN A 279 -10.29 2.52 3.54
N PHE A 280 -9.67 3.43 2.82
CA PHE A 280 -8.52 3.11 1.98
C PHE A 280 -7.48 4.23 1.96
N VAL A 281 -6.28 3.87 1.55
CA VAL A 281 -5.23 4.79 1.15
C VAL A 281 -4.53 4.26 -0.10
N ILE A 282 -4.46 5.08 -1.14
CA ILE A 282 -3.73 4.77 -2.38
C ILE A 282 -2.29 5.22 -2.19
N LEU A 283 -1.34 4.31 -2.42
CA LEU A 283 0.09 4.53 -2.23
C LEU A 283 0.88 4.15 -3.48
N GLY A 284 1.91 4.91 -3.80
CA GLY A 284 2.89 4.53 -4.81
C GLY A 284 3.55 5.67 -5.55
N ASP A 285 4.53 5.28 -6.35
CA ASP A 285 5.06 6.06 -7.45
C ASP A 285 4.15 5.87 -8.67
N TYR A 286 3.40 6.91 -9.02
CA TYR A 286 2.45 6.89 -10.14
C TYR A 286 3.06 7.37 -11.45
N ASN A 287 4.32 7.83 -11.40
CA ASN A 287 5.04 8.31 -12.58
C ASN A 287 4.26 9.41 -13.35
N SER A 288 3.39 10.16 -12.68
CA SER A 288 2.48 11.11 -13.32
C SER A 288 2.32 12.38 -12.49
N ASP A 289 2.83 13.48 -13.00
CA ASP A 289 2.59 14.83 -12.50
C ASP A 289 1.30 15.40 -13.11
N PRO A 290 0.47 16.17 -12.37
CA PRO A 290 -0.79 16.70 -12.90
C PRO A 290 -0.62 17.71 -14.03
N LEU A 291 0.49 18.44 -14.10
CA LEU A 291 0.67 19.57 -15.03
C LEU A 291 1.94 19.48 -15.88
N ASP A 292 2.94 18.72 -15.41
CA ASP A 292 4.27 18.69 -16.01
C ASP A 292 4.71 17.27 -16.38
N GLY A 293 5.88 17.12 -16.99
CA GLY A 293 6.37 15.82 -17.43
C GLY A 293 5.70 15.29 -18.69
N ASP A 294 5.75 13.97 -18.87
CA ASP A 294 5.37 13.29 -20.11
C ASP A 294 4.05 12.52 -20.05
N SER A 295 3.29 12.65 -18.95
CA SER A 295 2.05 11.90 -18.72
C SER A 295 1.01 12.12 -19.81
N TYR A 296 0.16 11.11 -20.03
CA TYR A 296 -1.05 11.31 -20.82
C TYR A 296 -1.94 12.35 -20.12
N PRO A 297 -2.53 13.31 -20.86
CA PRO A 297 -3.30 14.40 -20.25
C PRO A 297 -4.39 13.87 -19.28
N GLY A 298 -4.38 14.37 -18.06
CA GLY A 298 -5.35 14.00 -17.03
C GLY A 298 -5.13 12.64 -16.36
N ALA A 299 -3.97 12.01 -16.55
CA ALA A 299 -3.71 10.68 -16.00
C ALA A 299 -3.90 10.66 -14.48
N ILE A 300 -3.12 11.40 -13.71
CA ILE A 300 -3.24 11.43 -12.26
C ILE A 300 -4.47 12.20 -11.76
N ASP A 301 -5.03 13.10 -12.58
CA ASP A 301 -6.25 13.83 -12.23
C ASP A 301 -7.45 12.89 -12.03
N GLN A 302 -7.42 11.69 -12.60
CA GLN A 302 -8.43 10.64 -12.35
C GLN A 302 -8.56 10.31 -10.86
N LEU A 303 -7.46 10.42 -10.10
CA LEU A 303 -7.41 10.25 -8.65
C LEU A 303 -7.56 11.59 -7.91
N LEU A 304 -6.77 12.61 -8.28
CA LEU A 304 -6.72 13.90 -7.57
C LEU A 304 -8.04 14.66 -7.60
N THR A 305 -8.87 14.46 -8.63
CA THR A 305 -10.19 15.08 -8.75
C THR A 305 -11.36 14.16 -8.40
N SER A 306 -11.06 12.92 -7.98
CA SER A 306 -12.08 11.95 -7.58
C SER A 306 -12.78 12.39 -6.29
N PRO A 307 -14.12 12.37 -6.22
CA PRO A 307 -14.86 12.71 -5.00
C PRO A 307 -14.67 11.69 -3.87
N GLN A 308 -14.10 10.52 -4.14
CA GLN A 308 -13.78 9.49 -3.14
C GLN A 308 -12.41 9.67 -2.52
N VAL A 309 -11.55 10.54 -3.06
CA VAL A 309 -10.14 10.66 -2.71
C VAL A 309 -9.86 12.03 -2.12
N VAL A 310 -8.98 12.07 -1.12
CA VAL A 310 -8.42 13.31 -0.57
C VAL A 310 -6.98 13.45 -1.04
N ASP A 311 -6.66 14.56 -1.71
CA ASP A 311 -5.28 14.95 -1.97
C ASP A 311 -4.67 15.50 -0.68
N THR A 312 -3.70 14.79 -0.10
CA THR A 312 -3.01 15.23 1.14
C THR A 312 -2.06 16.41 0.90
N ALA A 313 -1.75 16.71 -0.36
CA ALA A 313 -0.92 17.83 -0.80
C ALA A 313 0.39 17.98 0.00
N PRO A 314 1.21 16.92 0.12
CA PRO A 314 2.46 16.94 0.89
C PRO A 314 3.45 17.95 0.29
N THR A 315 4.20 18.65 1.14
CA THR A 315 5.15 19.68 0.68
C THR A 315 6.51 19.54 1.35
N SER A 316 7.53 20.12 0.70
CA SER A 316 8.85 20.32 1.28
C SER A 316 9.43 21.69 0.89
N LEU A 317 10.27 22.21 1.78
CA LEU A 317 11.10 23.37 1.43
C LEU A 317 12.24 22.97 0.49
N GLY A 318 12.73 21.73 0.61
CA GLY A 318 13.81 21.17 -0.22
C GLY A 318 13.43 21.15 -1.69
N GLY A 319 12.24 20.63 -2.05
CA GLY A 319 11.76 20.62 -3.44
C GLY A 319 11.75 22.02 -4.05
N THR A 320 11.22 23.02 -3.32
CA THR A 320 11.22 24.42 -3.77
C THR A 320 12.66 24.93 -4.01
N ARG A 321 13.58 24.66 -3.07
CA ARG A 321 14.96 25.13 -3.17
C ARG A 321 15.76 24.45 -4.25
N GLU A 322 15.58 23.12 -4.39
CA GLU A 322 16.28 22.38 -5.45
C GLU A 322 15.80 22.82 -6.84
N ALA A 323 14.50 22.98 -7.06
CA ALA A 323 13.98 23.49 -8.32
C ALA A 323 14.57 24.88 -8.71
N GLU A 324 14.68 25.79 -7.71
CA GLU A 324 15.32 27.10 -7.93
C GLU A 324 16.81 26.98 -8.28
N LEU A 325 17.56 26.10 -7.60
CA LEU A 325 19.01 25.94 -7.76
C LEU A 325 19.40 25.18 -9.01
N GLN A 326 18.63 24.18 -9.41
CA GLN A 326 18.85 23.35 -10.58
C GLN A 326 18.45 24.08 -11.85
N GLY A 327 17.36 24.85 -11.81
CA GLY A 327 16.89 25.63 -12.97
C GLY A 327 16.39 24.72 -14.10
N GLY A 328 16.85 24.96 -15.35
CA GLY A 328 16.51 24.10 -16.49
C GLY A 328 15.00 23.95 -16.72
N ALA A 329 14.50 22.70 -16.80
CA ALA A 329 13.09 22.40 -17.00
C ALA A 329 12.22 22.94 -15.86
N ASN A 330 12.72 22.92 -14.61
CA ASN A 330 12.00 23.37 -13.42
C ASN A 330 11.49 24.82 -13.52
N LEU A 331 12.20 25.70 -14.26
CA LEU A 331 11.79 27.10 -14.46
C LEU A 331 10.53 27.26 -15.32
N THR A 332 10.10 26.21 -16.00
CA THR A 332 8.93 26.20 -16.88
C THR A 332 7.78 25.36 -16.36
N HIS A 333 7.99 24.67 -15.24
CA HIS A 333 6.97 23.86 -14.60
C HIS A 333 5.82 24.73 -14.09
N ARG A 334 4.63 24.15 -14.09
CA ARG A 334 3.37 24.78 -13.62
C ARG A 334 2.95 24.26 -12.27
N THR A 335 3.36 23.04 -11.92
CA THR A 335 3.21 22.49 -10.58
C THR A 335 4.07 23.29 -9.61
N ASN A 336 3.54 23.58 -8.41
CA ASN A 336 4.33 24.24 -7.38
C ASN A 336 5.45 23.28 -6.92
N PRO A 337 6.73 23.66 -7.02
CA PRO A 337 7.85 22.79 -6.71
C PRO A 337 7.92 22.34 -5.25
N ALA A 338 7.13 22.93 -4.36
CA ALA A 338 6.98 22.42 -3.00
C ALA A 338 6.36 21.00 -2.96
N TYR A 339 5.60 20.62 -4.00
CA TYR A 339 4.97 19.30 -4.12
C TYR A 339 5.85 18.24 -4.78
N ASP A 340 7.00 18.64 -5.36
CA ASP A 340 7.87 17.71 -6.08
C ASP A 340 8.35 16.59 -5.16
N THR A 341 8.39 15.38 -5.69
CA THR A 341 8.77 14.15 -5.00
C THR A 341 9.89 13.40 -5.71
N GLY A 342 10.10 13.67 -6.99
CA GLY A 342 11.19 13.14 -7.82
C GLY A 342 12.15 14.26 -8.26
N ASP A 343 13.45 13.94 -8.34
CA ASP A 343 14.55 14.83 -8.69
C ASP A 343 15.27 14.26 -9.93
N PHE A 344 14.79 14.64 -11.11
CA PHE A 344 15.28 14.09 -12.36
C PHE A 344 16.14 15.11 -13.12
N GLY A 345 16.72 14.67 -14.24
CA GLY A 345 17.58 15.53 -15.06
C GLY A 345 16.85 16.79 -15.58
N ASP A 346 17.51 17.94 -15.44
CA ASP A 346 16.93 19.25 -15.76
C ASP A 346 17.21 19.72 -17.19
N ASN A 347 18.15 19.08 -17.89
CA ASN A 347 18.55 19.49 -19.24
C ASN A 347 19.02 18.28 -20.07
N PRO A 348 18.23 17.80 -21.02
CA PRO A 348 16.85 18.20 -21.23
C PRO A 348 15.94 17.67 -20.11
N ARG A 349 14.65 17.87 -20.17
CA ARG A 349 13.59 17.36 -19.28
C ARG A 349 13.84 15.99 -18.61
N PRO A 350 13.04 15.58 -17.55
CA PRO A 350 11.79 16.28 -17.19
C PRO A 350 11.93 17.36 -16.12
N GLY A 351 13.03 17.45 -15.35
CA GLY A 351 13.12 18.25 -14.14
C GLY A 351 12.40 17.56 -12.95
N ASN A 352 12.18 18.30 -11.88
CA ASN A 352 11.53 17.78 -10.68
C ASN A 352 10.02 17.65 -10.89
N LEU A 353 9.44 16.57 -10.39
CA LEU A 353 8.01 16.25 -10.60
C LEU A 353 7.36 15.76 -9.31
N ARG A 354 6.04 15.98 -9.20
CA ARG A 354 5.19 15.33 -8.20
C ARG A 354 4.65 14.03 -8.77
N ILE A 355 5.21 12.89 -8.36
CA ILE A 355 4.84 11.58 -8.92
C ILE A 355 4.57 10.50 -7.86
N ASP A 356 4.92 10.74 -6.61
CA ASP A 356 4.67 9.83 -5.48
C ASP A 356 3.50 10.37 -4.65
N TYR A 357 2.56 9.49 -4.28
CA TYR A 357 1.29 9.90 -3.70
C TYR A 357 0.89 9.07 -2.48
N VAL A 358 0.28 9.76 -1.50
CA VAL A 358 -0.46 9.20 -0.36
C VAL A 358 -1.86 9.80 -0.40
N LEU A 359 -2.85 9.04 -0.87
CA LEU A 359 -4.20 9.54 -1.17
C LEU A 359 -5.25 8.72 -0.40
N PRO A 360 -5.69 9.16 0.80
CA PRO A 360 -6.72 8.46 1.57
C PRO A 360 -8.13 8.70 1.02
N ASN A 361 -9.10 7.90 1.49
CA ASN A 361 -10.51 8.10 1.18
C ASN A 361 -11.07 9.40 1.78
N VAL A 362 -12.12 9.91 1.15
CA VAL A 362 -12.93 11.00 1.68
C VAL A 362 -13.46 10.65 3.09
N GLY A 363 -13.49 11.64 3.99
CA GLY A 363 -13.83 11.43 5.41
C GLY A 363 -12.63 11.16 6.31
N THR A 364 -11.45 10.82 5.75
CA THR A 364 -10.20 10.75 6.50
C THR A 364 -9.73 12.15 6.86
N GLN A 365 -9.33 12.35 8.12
CA GLN A 365 -8.73 13.60 8.58
C GLN A 365 -7.22 13.58 8.31
N VAL A 366 -6.73 14.55 7.57
CA VAL A 366 -5.30 14.77 7.31
C VAL A 366 -4.80 15.77 8.36
N GLU A 367 -3.95 15.32 9.28
CA GLU A 367 -3.39 16.19 10.33
C GLU A 367 -2.11 16.88 9.86
N GLU A 368 -1.27 16.14 9.12
CA GLU A 368 0.00 16.62 8.62
C GLU A 368 0.39 15.81 7.38
N ALA A 369 1.09 16.43 6.44
CA ALA A 369 1.66 15.74 5.28
C ALA A 369 2.97 16.40 4.87
N GLY A 370 3.92 15.62 4.35
CA GLY A 370 5.21 16.15 3.96
C GLY A 370 5.96 15.25 2.98
N VAL A 371 6.94 15.86 2.34
CA VAL A 371 7.96 15.19 1.53
C VAL A 371 9.29 15.29 2.27
N PHE A 372 9.94 14.15 2.51
CA PHE A 372 11.27 14.13 3.14
C PHE A 372 12.32 14.63 2.13
N TRP A 373 12.41 15.94 2.02
CA TRP A 373 13.40 16.62 1.18
C TRP A 373 14.06 17.75 1.96
N PRO A 374 15.11 17.45 2.77
CA PRO A 374 15.89 18.46 3.48
C PRO A 374 16.57 19.42 2.52
N THR A 375 16.72 20.69 2.93
CA THR A 375 17.48 21.68 2.19
C THR A 375 19.00 21.44 2.30
N ARG A 376 19.82 21.99 1.40
CA ARG A 376 21.27 21.75 1.34
C ARG A 376 22.04 22.14 2.62
N ASP A 377 21.48 23.04 3.42
CA ASP A 377 22.01 23.49 4.70
C ASP A 377 21.56 22.64 5.91
N ASP A 378 20.65 21.69 5.70
CA ASP A 378 20.25 20.71 6.71
C ASP A 378 21.22 19.52 6.72
N GLU A 379 21.58 19.03 7.91
CA GLU A 379 22.48 17.86 8.05
C GLU A 379 21.91 16.59 7.41
N LEU A 380 20.57 16.47 7.32
CA LEU A 380 19.90 15.35 6.69
C LEU A 380 19.92 15.40 5.15
N PHE A 381 20.37 16.51 4.54
CA PHE A 381 20.56 16.59 3.09
C PHE A 381 21.47 15.47 2.57
N ARG A 382 22.40 14.96 3.39
CA ARG A 382 23.24 13.81 3.05
C ARG A 382 22.45 12.54 2.69
N LEU A 383 21.15 12.44 3.08
CA LEU A 383 20.28 11.30 2.75
C LEU A 383 19.63 11.46 1.36
N THR A 384 19.29 12.68 0.96
CA THR A 384 18.74 12.96 -0.38
C THR A 384 19.83 13.31 -1.39
N GLY A 385 20.79 14.14 -1.00
CA GLY A 385 21.98 14.47 -1.79
C GLY A 385 21.69 15.05 -3.18
N LEU A 386 22.68 14.94 -4.04
CA LEU A 386 22.64 15.23 -5.48
C LEU A 386 23.05 13.96 -6.25
N ALA A 387 22.71 13.88 -7.52
CA ALA A 387 23.12 12.77 -8.38
C ALA A 387 24.67 12.60 -8.43
N PRO A 388 25.22 11.35 -8.28
CA PRO A 388 24.48 10.11 -7.98
C PRO A 388 23.91 10.11 -6.58
N PHE A 389 22.60 9.89 -6.46
CA PHE A 389 21.89 10.00 -5.20
C PHE A 389 22.34 8.93 -4.18
N PRO A 390 22.46 9.31 -2.89
CA PRO A 390 22.84 8.36 -1.83
C PRO A 390 21.73 7.38 -1.44
N THR A 391 20.48 7.69 -1.77
CA THR A 391 19.29 6.82 -1.58
C THR A 391 18.60 6.56 -2.91
N SER A 392 17.84 7.54 -3.40
CA SER A 392 16.98 7.47 -4.57
C SER A 392 16.86 8.85 -5.21
N ASP A 393 16.51 8.91 -6.49
CA ASP A 393 16.03 10.10 -7.19
C ASP A 393 14.59 10.48 -6.81
N HIS A 394 13.92 9.66 -6.00
CA HIS A 394 12.65 9.98 -5.35
C HIS A 394 12.85 10.38 -3.89
N ARG A 395 11.81 10.97 -3.31
CA ARG A 395 11.73 11.40 -1.90
C ARG A 395 10.60 10.67 -1.21
N LEU A 396 10.82 10.26 0.04
CA LEU A 396 9.78 9.64 0.85
C LEU A 396 8.64 10.65 1.08
N VAL A 397 7.41 10.24 0.75
CA VAL A 397 6.18 11.01 0.96
C VAL A 397 5.39 10.39 2.10
N TRP A 398 4.90 11.21 3.02
CA TRP A 398 4.17 10.73 4.20
C TRP A 398 2.99 11.63 4.55
N SER A 399 2.00 11.05 5.26
CA SER A 399 0.87 11.77 5.81
C SER A 399 0.44 11.18 7.14
N LYS A 400 0.05 12.04 8.09
CA LYS A 400 -0.59 11.66 9.36
C LYS A 400 -2.10 11.70 9.19
N LEU A 401 -2.72 10.55 9.32
CA LEU A 401 -4.11 10.30 8.96
C LEU A 401 -4.92 9.76 10.14
N ARG A 402 -6.19 10.18 10.25
CA ARG A 402 -7.19 9.53 11.10
C ARG A 402 -8.33 9.05 10.23
N PHE A 403 -8.53 7.75 10.19
CA PHE A 403 -9.61 7.14 9.43
C PHE A 403 -10.90 7.08 10.25
N PRO A 404 -12.08 7.19 9.61
CA PRO A 404 -13.34 6.91 10.26
C PRO A 404 -13.36 5.48 10.83
N ARG A 405 -13.84 5.30 12.05
CA ARG A 405 -14.12 3.94 12.56
C ARG A 405 -15.45 3.47 12.01
N SER A 406 -15.49 2.28 11.45
CA SER A 406 -16.75 1.63 11.12
C SER A 406 -17.56 1.47 12.42
N LEU A 407 -18.71 2.08 12.49
CA LEU A 407 -19.66 1.85 13.58
C LEU A 407 -20.18 0.42 13.39
N THR A 408 -19.49 -0.58 13.93
CA THR A 408 -20.12 -1.88 14.19
C THR A 408 -21.34 -1.59 15.05
N PRO A 409 -22.55 -2.04 14.70
CA PRO A 409 -23.67 -1.97 15.62
C PRO A 409 -23.22 -2.66 16.92
N SER A 410 -23.14 -1.92 18.02
CA SER A 410 -22.88 -2.51 19.34
C SER A 410 -23.85 -3.68 19.46
N GLU A 411 -23.33 -4.90 19.74
CA GLU A 411 -24.20 -6.02 20.14
C GLU A 411 -25.19 -5.49 21.16
N PRO A 412 -26.48 -5.78 21.00
CA PRO A 412 -27.46 -5.34 21.97
C PRO A 412 -27.04 -5.88 23.32
N ASN A 413 -26.67 -4.96 24.20
CA ASN A 413 -26.33 -5.24 25.60
C ASN A 413 -27.37 -6.24 26.13
N PRO A 414 -27.00 -7.42 26.62
CA PRO A 414 -27.94 -8.32 27.26
C PRO A 414 -28.37 -7.75 28.62
N SER A 415 -29.11 -6.64 28.58
CA SER A 415 -29.59 -6.02 29.78
C SER A 415 -30.99 -6.55 30.12
N THR A 416 -31.02 -7.10 31.32
CA THR A 416 -32.18 -7.40 32.16
C THR A 416 -33.10 -8.48 31.66
N SER A 417 -32.68 -9.72 31.89
CA SER A 417 -33.59 -10.79 32.29
C SER A 417 -34.46 -10.32 33.45
N GLN A 418 -35.67 -9.96 33.18
CA GLN A 418 -36.69 -9.81 34.22
C GLN A 418 -36.88 -11.17 34.88
N ARG A 419 -36.65 -11.16 36.16
CA ARG A 419 -36.87 -12.26 37.08
C ARG A 419 -38.38 -12.55 37.14
N GLU A 420 -38.86 -13.50 36.32
CA GLU A 420 -40.19 -14.06 36.53
C GLU A 420 -40.13 -15.07 37.65
N THR A 421 -40.95 -14.85 38.67
CA THR A 421 -41.21 -15.76 39.81
C THR A 421 -41.96 -16.99 39.31
N PRO A 422 -41.63 -18.19 39.81
CA PRO A 422 -42.35 -19.42 39.43
C PRO A 422 -43.65 -19.57 40.24
N SER A 423 -44.71 -19.93 39.55
CA SER A 423 -45.92 -20.47 40.15
C SER A 423 -46.14 -21.91 39.69
N PRO A 424 -46.58 -22.83 40.58
CA PRO A 424 -46.48 -24.25 40.37
C PRO A 424 -47.84 -24.91 39.99
N SER A 425 -47.77 -25.94 39.15
CA SER A 425 -48.70 -27.10 39.06
C SER A 425 -48.51 -27.72 37.66
N GLY A 426 -48.21 -28.96 37.46
CA GLY A 426 -48.72 -30.18 38.00
C GLY A 426 -49.01 -31.09 36.80
N GLU A 427 -48.49 -32.32 36.86
CA GLU A 427 -48.91 -33.53 36.10
C GLU A 427 -48.00 -34.01 34.97
N GLU A 428 -47.25 -35.04 35.29
CA GLU A 428 -46.81 -36.15 34.44
C GLU A 428 -47.96 -37.19 34.26
N PRO A 429 -47.80 -38.29 33.49
CA PRO A 429 -46.86 -38.71 32.44
C PRO A 429 -47.56 -39.46 31.27
N ARG A 430 -46.85 -39.81 30.20
CA ARG A 430 -46.85 -41.17 29.61
C ARG A 430 -45.88 -41.38 28.44
N LEU A 431 -45.21 -42.51 28.56
CA LEU A 431 -44.34 -43.23 27.64
C LEU A 431 -45.04 -43.80 26.40
N ALA A 432 -44.31 -43.88 25.28
CA ALA A 432 -44.24 -45.02 24.34
C ALA A 432 -43.25 -44.63 23.22
N ASN A 433 -42.13 -45.16 23.11
CA ASN A 433 -41.56 -46.44 22.74
C ASN A 433 -41.57 -46.74 21.21
N SER A 434 -40.40 -47.14 20.73
CA SER A 434 -40.03 -47.91 19.53
C SER A 434 -39.78 -47.09 18.25
N GLY A 435 -38.74 -47.33 17.47
CA GLY A 435 -37.83 -48.43 17.37
C GLY A 435 -36.73 -48.17 16.32
N ALA A 436 -35.70 -48.87 16.48
CA ALA A 436 -34.45 -49.04 15.80
C ALA A 436 -34.47 -49.29 14.27
N HIS A 437 -33.37 -48.94 13.60
CA HIS A 437 -32.45 -49.81 12.85
C HIS A 437 -31.45 -48.96 12.08
N SER A 438 -30.17 -48.97 12.39
CA SER A 438 -29.08 -49.83 11.91
C SER A 438 -28.66 -49.61 10.45
N GLY A 439 -27.39 -49.32 10.26
CA GLY A 439 -26.71 -49.54 9.01
C GLY A 439 -25.43 -48.72 8.76
N LEU A 440 -24.32 -49.10 9.42
CA LEU A 440 -22.97 -48.96 8.83
C LEU A 440 -22.69 -50.24 8.05
N PRO A 441 -21.86 -50.21 7.00
CA PRO A 441 -20.40 -50.34 7.05
C PRO A 441 -19.72 -49.47 5.97
N GLY A 442 -18.46 -49.10 6.02
CA GLY A 442 -17.25 -49.75 6.46
C GLY A 442 -16.22 -49.80 5.33
N VAL A 443 -15.01 -49.31 5.61
CA VAL A 443 -13.72 -49.77 5.04
C VAL A 443 -13.41 -49.42 3.56
N ALA A 444 -12.32 -48.71 3.25
CA ALA A 444 -11.01 -49.34 3.01
C ALA A 444 -9.87 -48.32 2.82
N ILE A 445 -8.80 -48.67 3.45
CA ILE A 445 -7.43 -48.21 3.39
C ILE A 445 -6.81 -48.53 2.06
N GLY A 446 -6.03 -47.60 1.48
CA GLY A 446 -5.14 -47.84 0.33
C GLY A 446 -3.82 -47.10 0.48
N VAL A 447 -2.85 -47.70 1.13
CA VAL A 447 -1.44 -47.29 1.14
C VAL A 447 -0.78 -47.75 -0.17
N GLY A 448 -0.08 -46.85 -0.82
CA GLY A 448 0.77 -47.19 -1.97
C GLY A 448 2.05 -46.37 -1.94
N ALA A 449 3.11 -47.02 -1.47
CA ALA A 449 4.47 -46.50 -1.46
C ALA A 449 5.19 -46.76 -2.81
N GLY A 450 6.16 -45.88 -3.13
CA GLY A 450 7.33 -46.32 -3.87
C GLY A 450 7.60 -45.65 -5.20
N GLY A 451 8.73 -44.97 -5.28
CA GLY A 451 9.35 -44.61 -6.57
C GLY A 451 10.43 -43.53 -6.45
N VAL A 452 11.53 -43.86 -5.77
CA VAL A 452 12.82 -43.15 -5.90
C VAL A 452 13.41 -43.47 -7.27
N LEU A 453 13.73 -42.44 -8.06
CA LEU A 453 14.65 -42.58 -9.18
C LEU A 453 15.73 -41.49 -9.11
N LEU A 454 16.93 -41.94 -8.72
CA LEU A 454 18.20 -41.24 -8.97
C LEU A 454 18.46 -41.18 -10.47
N LEU A 455 18.85 -40.05 -11.01
CA LEU A 455 19.68 -40.00 -12.20
C LEU A 455 20.83 -39.00 -12.04
N THR A 456 21.96 -39.57 -12.24
CA THR A 456 23.34 -39.16 -12.09
C THR A 456 23.74 -38.03 -13.06
N ARG A 457 24.67 -37.24 -12.55
CA ARG A 457 25.58 -36.28 -13.23
C ARG A 457 26.08 -36.75 -14.61
N GLN A 458 26.10 -35.81 -15.56
CA GLN A 458 27.17 -35.73 -16.55
C GLN A 458 27.68 -34.27 -16.68
N ARG A 459 28.94 -34.10 -16.27
CA ARG A 459 29.77 -32.93 -16.61
C ARG A 459 30.26 -33.09 -18.04
N ALA A 460 30.16 -32.06 -18.84
CA ALA A 460 31.01 -31.87 -20.01
C ALA A 460 31.62 -30.47 -19.97
N ARG A 461 32.95 -30.45 -19.79
CA ARG A 461 33.80 -29.29 -20.04
C ARG A 461 33.92 -29.10 -21.57
N LEU A 462 33.81 -27.85 -22.02
CA LEU A 462 34.55 -27.42 -23.21
C LEU A 462 35.16 -26.04 -22.94
N ARG A 463 36.46 -26.00 -23.19
CA ARG A 463 37.37 -24.86 -23.11
C ARG A 463 37.32 -24.04 -24.40
N SER A 464 37.38 -22.72 -24.26
CA SER A 464 38.26 -21.71 -24.90
C SER A 464 38.40 -21.64 -26.42
N GLN A 465 38.42 -20.37 -26.82
CA GLN A 465 39.00 -19.66 -27.98
C GLN A 465 37.89 -19.15 -28.95
N ALA A 466 37.72 -17.90 -29.18
CA ALA A 466 38.60 -16.78 -29.48
C ALA A 466 37.98 -15.45 -29.00
#